data_0c9fc35a87e35899e7b130e9c69ce245
#
_entry.id   0c9fc35a87e35899e7b130e9c69ce245
#
_cell.length_a   1.000
_cell.length_b   1.000
_cell.length_c   1.000
_cell.angle_alpha   90.00
_cell.angle_beta   90.00
_cell.angle_gamma   90.00
#
_symmetry.space_group_name_H-M   'P 1'
#
loop_
_entity.id
_entity.type
_entity.pdbx_description
1 polymer ?
#
loop_
_entity_poly.entity_id
_entity_poly.type
_entity_poly.pdbx_seq_one_letter_code
_entity_poly.pdbx_strand_id
1 'polypeptide(L)'
;MINVKIYLRKYQKDSQSGILWVSFYIAREKVNFSTKVEVDAKNWNEKKNAITSGDKKAKDKNLVLEHILARVNDVFVKYRLRDKEITRNLFMRAYRRPTDFNTFYDFVTAAMKKTSVRIELSTLLTHHSVISKMRVYAPDLTFDDINKEWLDDYYLYLRKELDNNDNTAYKNMAVLKKYVRMGIQRRLYRRKSF
;
A
#
# COMPACT_ATOMS: atom_id res chain seq x y z
N MET A 1 -12.50 -1.74 15.99
CA MET A 1 -12.22 -2.98 15.23
C MET A 1 -13.15 -2.98 14.03
N ILE A 2 -12.67 -3.29 12.83
CA ILE A 2 -13.53 -3.29 11.63
C ILE A 2 -14.27 -4.59 11.57
N ASN A 3 -15.58 -4.49 11.33
CA ASN A 3 -16.42 -5.66 11.18
C ASN A 3 -16.25 -6.23 9.75
N VAL A 4 -15.48 -7.31 9.63
CA VAL A 4 -15.23 -8.00 8.37
C VAL A 4 -16.14 -9.21 8.30
N LYS A 5 -17.01 -9.25 7.27
CA LYS A 5 -17.89 -10.38 6.99
C LYS A 5 -17.30 -11.22 5.87
N ILE A 6 -17.26 -12.56 6.08
CA ILE A 6 -17.01 -13.52 5.01
C ILE A 6 -18.33 -14.20 4.66
N TYR A 7 -18.64 -14.31 3.40
CA TYR A 7 -19.86 -14.97 2.93
C TYR A 7 -19.63 -15.78 1.67
N LEU A 8 -20.44 -16.80 1.49
CA LEU A 8 -20.42 -17.64 0.31
C LEU A 8 -21.21 -16.98 -0.83
N ARG A 9 -20.58 -16.76 -1.98
CA ARG A 9 -21.24 -16.38 -3.22
C ARG A 9 -21.29 -17.59 -4.13
N LYS A 10 -22.47 -18.17 -4.28
CA LYS A 10 -22.72 -19.28 -5.18
C LYS A 10 -22.50 -18.90 -6.64
N TYR A 11 -22.09 -19.85 -7.48
CA TYR A 11 -21.93 -19.63 -8.92
C TYR A 11 -23.26 -19.37 -9.62
N GLN A 12 -24.27 -20.17 -9.26
CA GLN A 12 -25.67 -20.02 -9.68
C GLN A 12 -26.55 -20.21 -8.45
N LYS A 13 -27.83 -19.77 -8.55
CA LYS A 13 -28.77 -19.79 -7.44
C LYS A 13 -28.89 -21.16 -6.76
N ASP A 14 -28.87 -22.23 -7.57
CA ASP A 14 -29.03 -23.62 -7.12
C ASP A 14 -27.71 -24.38 -7.00
N SER A 15 -26.58 -23.72 -7.21
CA SER A 15 -25.26 -24.34 -7.07
C SER A 15 -25.00 -24.76 -5.64
N GLN A 16 -24.47 -25.98 -5.47
CA GLN A 16 -24.03 -26.52 -4.19
C GLN A 16 -22.69 -25.92 -3.75
N SER A 17 -21.93 -25.29 -4.65
CA SER A 17 -20.62 -24.72 -4.39
C SER A 17 -20.56 -23.24 -4.78
N GLY A 18 -19.55 -22.57 -4.28
CA GLY A 18 -19.31 -21.16 -4.58
C GLY A 18 -17.96 -20.70 -4.08
N ILE A 19 -17.70 -19.41 -4.24
CA ILE A 19 -16.47 -18.77 -3.78
C ILE A 19 -16.78 -17.92 -2.54
N LEU A 20 -15.88 -17.97 -1.56
CA LEU A 20 -15.96 -17.11 -0.39
C LEU A 20 -15.51 -15.68 -0.75
N TRP A 21 -16.26 -14.70 -0.26
CA TRP A 21 -16.01 -13.28 -0.46
C TRP A 21 -15.86 -12.58 0.87
N VAL A 22 -14.95 -11.60 0.90
CA VAL A 22 -14.76 -10.68 2.04
C VAL A 22 -15.52 -9.40 1.77
N SER A 23 -16.24 -8.91 2.79
CA SER A 23 -16.99 -7.66 2.72
C SER A 23 -16.85 -6.87 4.02
N PHE A 24 -16.65 -5.56 3.93
CA PHE A 24 -16.65 -4.60 5.03
C PHE A 24 -16.87 -3.18 4.48
N TYR A 25 -16.96 -2.20 5.38
CA TYR A 25 -17.17 -0.79 5.01
C TYR A 25 -15.99 0.07 5.42
N ILE A 26 -15.66 1.03 4.56
CA ILE A 26 -14.69 2.12 4.81
C ILE A 26 -15.40 3.42 4.50
N ALA A 27 -15.53 4.34 5.47
CA ALA A 27 -16.17 5.64 5.27
C ALA A 27 -17.53 5.53 4.53
N ARG A 28 -18.39 4.56 4.92
CA ARG A 28 -19.68 4.22 4.30
C ARG A 28 -19.61 3.59 2.90
N GLU A 29 -18.43 3.44 2.31
CA GLU A 29 -18.25 2.72 1.05
C GLU A 29 -18.01 1.23 1.28
N LYS A 30 -18.76 0.38 0.56
CA LYS A 30 -18.61 -1.06 0.63
C LYS A 30 -17.35 -1.52 -0.10
N VAL A 31 -16.48 -2.24 0.61
CA VAL A 31 -15.35 -2.98 0.05
C VAL A 31 -15.76 -4.44 -0.08
N ASN A 32 -15.56 -5.01 -1.25
CA ASN A 32 -15.93 -6.39 -1.53
C ASN A 32 -14.94 -7.01 -2.52
N PHE A 33 -14.39 -8.19 -2.18
CA PHE A 33 -13.48 -8.91 -3.06
C PHE A 33 -13.47 -10.42 -2.81
N SER A 34 -13.13 -11.18 -3.84
CA SER A 34 -13.06 -12.64 -3.80
C SER A 34 -11.81 -13.12 -3.07
N THR A 35 -11.95 -14.13 -2.20
CA THR A 35 -10.84 -14.86 -1.60
C THR A 35 -10.21 -15.87 -2.54
N LYS A 36 -10.91 -16.23 -3.64
CA LYS A 36 -10.61 -17.34 -4.53
C LYS A 36 -10.66 -18.73 -3.85
N VAL A 37 -11.18 -18.79 -2.63
CA VAL A 37 -11.41 -20.05 -1.91
C VAL A 37 -12.77 -20.56 -2.29
N GLU A 38 -12.80 -21.69 -2.96
CA GLU A 38 -14.01 -22.42 -3.35
C GLU A 38 -14.42 -23.40 -2.25
N VAL A 39 -15.73 -23.46 -1.95
CA VAL A 39 -16.27 -24.35 -0.92
C VAL A 39 -17.70 -24.74 -1.25
N ASP A 40 -18.07 -25.97 -0.85
CA ASP A 40 -19.47 -26.40 -0.89
C ASP A 40 -20.28 -25.72 0.21
N ALA A 41 -21.50 -25.32 -0.11
CA ALA A 41 -22.37 -24.59 0.85
C ALA A 41 -22.59 -25.36 2.16
N LYS A 42 -22.68 -26.69 2.11
CA LYS A 42 -22.81 -27.56 3.30
C LYS A 42 -21.60 -27.55 4.24
N ASN A 43 -20.42 -27.20 3.70
CA ASN A 43 -19.16 -27.17 4.42
C ASN A 43 -18.79 -25.76 4.92
N TRP A 44 -19.59 -24.73 4.62
CA TRP A 44 -19.36 -23.39 5.07
C TRP A 44 -20.17 -23.04 6.33
N ASN A 45 -19.50 -22.66 7.40
CA ASN A 45 -20.14 -22.17 8.62
C ASN A 45 -19.99 -20.65 8.72
N GLU A 46 -21.05 -19.92 8.36
CA GLU A 46 -21.06 -18.45 8.36
C GLU A 46 -20.88 -17.86 9.77
N LYS A 47 -21.43 -18.50 10.80
CA LYS A 47 -21.32 -18.01 12.18
C LYS A 47 -19.88 -18.09 12.72
N LYS A 48 -19.16 -19.15 12.35
CA LYS A 48 -17.75 -19.33 12.75
C LYS A 48 -16.76 -18.74 11.76
N ASN A 49 -17.21 -18.25 10.59
CA ASN A 49 -16.36 -17.85 9.46
C ASN A 49 -15.31 -18.92 9.11
N ALA A 50 -15.72 -20.18 9.13
CA ALA A 50 -14.81 -21.32 8.96
C ALA A 50 -15.42 -22.42 8.09
N ILE A 51 -14.53 -23.11 7.39
CA ILE A 51 -14.86 -24.29 6.60
C ILE A 51 -14.79 -25.51 7.52
N THR A 52 -15.84 -26.33 7.51
CA THR A 52 -15.97 -27.50 8.37
C THR A 52 -15.13 -28.68 7.87
N SER A 53 -14.89 -29.65 8.74
CA SER A 53 -14.09 -30.87 8.46
C SER A 53 -14.67 -31.77 7.36
N GLY A 54 -15.90 -31.51 6.90
CA GLY A 54 -16.47 -32.17 5.73
C GLY A 54 -15.76 -31.86 4.40
N ASP A 55 -14.98 -30.78 4.34
CA ASP A 55 -14.11 -30.48 3.22
C ASP A 55 -12.72 -31.09 3.49
N LYS A 56 -12.21 -31.93 2.59
CA LYS A 56 -10.90 -32.60 2.72
C LYS A 56 -9.73 -31.59 2.86
N LYS A 57 -9.87 -30.38 2.32
CA LYS A 57 -8.88 -29.30 2.39
C LYS A 57 -9.27 -28.18 3.38
N ALA A 58 -10.19 -28.45 4.33
CA ALA A 58 -10.71 -27.46 5.25
C ALA A 58 -9.59 -26.72 5.99
N LYS A 59 -8.59 -27.44 6.49
CA LYS A 59 -7.46 -26.86 7.25
C LYS A 59 -6.68 -25.86 6.41
N ASP A 60 -6.28 -26.22 5.19
CA ASP A 60 -5.51 -25.34 4.31
C ASP A 60 -6.33 -24.13 3.86
N LYS A 61 -7.61 -24.34 3.54
CA LYS A 61 -8.52 -23.26 3.15
C LYS A 61 -8.77 -22.29 4.29
N ASN A 62 -8.92 -22.76 5.52
CA ASN A 62 -9.06 -21.92 6.71
C ASN A 62 -7.79 -21.09 6.96
N LEU A 63 -6.59 -21.66 6.83
CA LEU A 63 -5.34 -20.91 6.90
C LEU A 63 -5.27 -19.79 5.85
N VAL A 64 -5.73 -20.03 4.63
CA VAL A 64 -5.83 -19.00 3.60
C VAL A 64 -6.78 -17.88 4.02
N LEU A 65 -7.94 -18.20 4.60
CA LEU A 65 -8.89 -17.20 5.10
C LEU A 65 -8.31 -16.38 6.25
N GLU A 66 -7.65 -17.02 7.20
CA GLU A 66 -6.95 -16.34 8.32
C GLU A 66 -5.88 -15.39 7.78
N HIS A 67 -5.07 -15.82 6.81
CA HIS A 67 -4.06 -14.97 6.18
C HIS A 67 -4.68 -13.76 5.46
N ILE A 68 -5.82 -13.95 4.77
CA ILE A 68 -6.55 -12.86 4.13
C ILE A 68 -7.05 -11.85 5.17
N LEU A 69 -7.63 -12.33 6.28
CA LEU A 69 -8.12 -11.48 7.36
C LEU A 69 -6.98 -10.72 8.06
N ALA A 70 -5.87 -11.41 8.36
CA ALA A 70 -4.68 -10.78 8.91
C ALA A 70 -4.17 -9.66 8.00
N ARG A 71 -4.08 -9.92 6.71
CA ARG A 71 -3.65 -8.92 5.71
C ARG A 71 -4.61 -7.73 5.60
N VAL A 72 -5.92 -7.95 5.70
CA VAL A 72 -6.90 -6.86 5.79
C VAL A 72 -6.62 -6.00 7.02
N ASN A 73 -6.44 -6.64 8.18
CA ASN A 73 -6.17 -5.95 9.44
C ASN A 73 -4.85 -5.16 9.40
N ASP A 74 -3.78 -5.73 8.83
CA ASP A 74 -2.47 -5.07 8.68
C ASP A 74 -2.57 -3.75 7.92
N VAL A 75 -3.37 -3.71 6.86
CA VAL A 75 -3.60 -2.46 6.11
C VAL A 75 -4.23 -1.41 7.02
N PHE A 76 -5.26 -1.76 7.78
CA PHE A 76 -5.91 -0.80 8.69
C PHE A 76 -5.01 -0.33 9.82
N VAL A 77 -4.24 -1.24 10.43
CA VAL A 77 -3.27 -0.93 11.48
C VAL A 77 -2.23 0.05 10.93
N LYS A 78 -1.72 -0.19 9.73
CA LYS A 78 -0.73 0.66 9.05
C LYS A 78 -1.21 2.12 8.89
N TYR A 79 -2.47 2.32 8.51
CA TYR A 79 -3.04 3.66 8.34
C TYR A 79 -3.36 4.32 9.69
N ARG A 80 -3.88 3.55 10.65
CA ARG A 80 -4.17 4.03 12.01
C ARG A 80 -2.92 4.54 12.73
N LEU A 81 -1.81 3.78 12.67
CA LEU A 81 -0.54 4.16 13.29
C LEU A 81 0.07 5.44 12.72
N ARG A 82 -0.46 5.92 11.59
CA ARG A 82 -0.01 7.15 10.92
C ARG A 82 -1.01 8.28 11.02
N ASP A 83 -2.09 8.11 11.79
CA ASP A 83 -3.22 9.05 11.85
C ASP A 83 -3.75 9.47 10.48
N LYS A 84 -3.65 8.55 9.49
CA LYS A 84 -4.14 8.80 8.13
C LYS A 84 -5.50 8.15 7.93
N GLU A 85 -6.44 8.93 7.39
CA GLU A 85 -7.71 8.39 6.94
C GLU A 85 -7.50 7.43 5.77
N ILE A 86 -8.20 6.31 5.82
CA ILE A 86 -8.17 5.31 4.78
C ILE A 86 -9.44 5.40 3.94
N THR A 87 -9.28 5.53 2.62
CA THR A 87 -10.37 5.42 1.66
C THR A 87 -10.40 4.02 1.04
N ARG A 88 -11.53 3.66 0.42
CA ARG A 88 -11.67 2.39 -0.32
C ARG A 88 -10.55 2.19 -1.35
N ASN A 89 -10.20 3.23 -2.10
CA ASN A 89 -9.17 3.16 -3.13
C ASN A 89 -7.77 2.95 -2.53
N LEU A 90 -7.44 3.66 -1.45
CA LEU A 90 -6.19 3.49 -0.72
C LEU A 90 -6.08 2.08 -0.14
N PHE A 91 -7.16 1.59 0.50
CA PHE A 91 -7.20 0.23 1.01
C PHE A 91 -6.94 -0.80 -0.10
N MET A 92 -7.70 -0.76 -1.20
CA MET A 92 -7.57 -1.73 -2.27
C MET A 92 -6.18 -1.70 -2.92
N ARG A 93 -5.54 -0.54 -2.98
CA ARG A 93 -4.17 -0.42 -3.45
C ARG A 93 -3.19 -1.09 -2.50
N ALA A 94 -3.24 -0.75 -1.22
CA ALA A 94 -2.37 -1.33 -0.19
C ALA A 94 -2.56 -2.84 -0.05
N TYR A 95 -3.80 -3.31 -0.12
CA TYR A 95 -4.13 -4.72 -0.04
C TYR A 95 -3.63 -5.52 -1.26
N ARG A 96 -3.81 -5.01 -2.48
CA ARG A 96 -3.38 -5.71 -3.72
C ARG A 96 -1.87 -5.71 -3.92
N ARG A 97 -1.20 -4.69 -3.40
CA ARG A 97 0.24 -4.50 -3.57
C ARG A 97 0.87 -4.16 -2.23
N PRO A 98 1.03 -5.15 -1.33
CA PRO A 98 1.80 -4.93 -0.13
C PRO A 98 3.21 -4.52 -0.55
N THR A 99 3.62 -3.34 -0.12
CA THR A 99 4.99 -2.90 -0.30
C THR A 99 5.77 -3.32 0.93
N ASP A 100 6.98 -3.83 0.74
CA ASP A 100 7.93 -4.10 1.84
C ASP A 100 8.40 -2.79 2.52
N PHE A 101 7.99 -1.65 1.95
CA PHE A 101 8.37 -0.31 2.41
C PHE A 101 7.20 0.41 3.07
N ASN A 102 7.41 0.88 4.28
CA ASN A 102 6.42 1.63 5.03
C ASN A 102 6.35 3.09 4.58
N THR A 103 7.48 3.68 4.23
CA THR A 103 7.60 5.06 3.77
C THR A 103 8.31 5.11 2.40
N PHE A 104 8.21 6.26 1.74
CA PHE A 104 9.04 6.56 0.58
C PHE A 104 10.53 6.49 0.92
N TYR A 105 10.90 6.89 2.14
CA TYR A 105 12.29 6.89 2.61
C TYR A 105 12.87 5.49 2.80
N ASP A 106 12.07 4.51 3.26
CA ASP A 106 12.51 3.12 3.36
C ASP A 106 12.91 2.59 1.97
N PHE A 107 12.06 2.90 0.98
CA PHE A 107 12.35 2.55 -0.40
C PHE A 107 13.61 3.24 -0.92
N VAL A 108 13.74 4.56 -0.70
CA VAL A 108 14.91 5.33 -1.15
C VAL A 108 16.19 4.79 -0.52
N THR A 109 16.18 4.52 0.79
CA THR A 109 17.33 3.96 1.52
C THR A 109 17.75 2.62 0.91
N ALA A 110 16.79 1.72 0.68
CA ALA A 110 17.07 0.43 0.03
C ALA A 110 17.57 0.59 -1.42
N ALA A 111 17.04 1.56 -2.16
CA ALA A 111 17.47 1.87 -3.52
C ALA A 111 18.87 2.44 -3.54
N MET A 112 19.20 3.37 -2.64
CA MET A 112 20.56 3.93 -2.49
C MET A 112 21.59 2.86 -2.15
N LYS A 113 21.29 1.99 -1.18
CA LYS A 113 22.18 0.86 -0.84
C LYS A 113 22.46 -0.03 -2.03
N LYS A 114 21.47 -0.27 -2.88
CA LYS A 114 21.62 -1.12 -4.08
C LYS A 114 22.41 -0.45 -5.20
N THR A 115 22.33 0.88 -5.29
CA THR A 115 23.03 1.66 -6.34
C THR A 115 24.38 2.20 -5.91
N SER A 116 24.72 2.16 -4.61
CA SER A 116 25.98 2.70 -4.06
C SER A 116 27.24 2.11 -4.71
N VAL A 117 27.17 0.86 -5.19
CA VAL A 117 28.27 0.21 -5.91
C VAL A 117 28.53 0.79 -7.31
N ARG A 118 27.57 1.58 -7.85
CA ARG A 118 27.57 2.06 -9.24
C ARG A 118 27.63 3.58 -9.39
N ILE A 119 27.54 4.30 -8.28
CA ILE A 119 27.53 5.78 -8.29
C ILE A 119 28.61 6.31 -7.36
N GLU A 120 29.16 7.46 -7.73
CA GLU A 120 30.20 8.12 -6.96
C GLU A 120 29.70 8.56 -5.58
N LEU A 121 30.61 8.59 -4.61
CA LEU A 121 30.32 9.00 -3.24
C LEU A 121 29.74 10.41 -3.15
N SER A 122 30.25 11.35 -3.94
CA SER A 122 29.74 12.72 -4.05
C SER A 122 28.28 12.78 -4.41
N THR A 123 27.87 11.94 -5.37
CA THR A 123 26.45 11.80 -5.80
C THR A 123 25.59 11.20 -4.68
N LEU A 124 26.10 10.19 -3.95
CA LEU A 124 25.40 9.62 -2.81
C LEU A 124 25.17 10.65 -1.71
N LEU A 125 26.20 11.42 -1.36
CA LEU A 125 26.12 12.49 -0.36
C LEU A 125 25.09 13.55 -0.74
N THR A 126 25.07 13.94 -2.03
CA THR A 126 24.05 14.85 -2.57
C THR A 126 22.64 14.29 -2.39
N HIS A 127 22.43 13.01 -2.74
CA HIS A 127 21.13 12.36 -2.57
C HIS A 127 20.73 12.29 -1.10
N HIS A 128 21.66 11.95 -0.19
CA HIS A 128 21.39 11.94 1.26
C HIS A 128 20.96 13.31 1.77
N SER A 129 21.66 14.38 1.39
CA SER A 129 21.30 15.74 1.75
C SER A 129 19.88 16.11 1.29
N VAL A 130 19.55 15.81 0.04
CA VAL A 130 18.21 16.07 -0.50
C VAL A 130 17.13 15.30 0.26
N ILE A 131 17.37 14.01 0.53
CA ILE A 131 16.40 13.17 1.25
C ILE A 131 16.26 13.61 2.71
N SER A 132 17.31 14.08 3.35
CA SER A 132 17.25 14.64 4.71
C SER A 132 16.37 15.88 4.78
N LYS A 133 16.51 16.82 3.84
CA LYS A 133 15.64 18.01 3.73
C LYS A 133 14.17 17.61 3.53
N MET A 134 13.92 16.65 2.65
CA MET A 134 12.58 16.15 2.37
C MET A 134 11.96 15.47 3.60
N ARG A 135 12.76 14.75 4.40
CA ARG A 135 12.31 14.10 5.64
C ARG A 135 11.92 15.13 6.72
N VAL A 136 12.60 16.26 6.77
CA VAL A 136 12.21 17.38 7.66
C VAL A 136 10.84 17.94 7.25
N TYR A 137 10.63 18.14 5.94
CA TYR A 137 9.37 18.66 5.42
C TYR A 137 8.18 17.69 5.58
N ALA A 138 8.41 16.40 5.30
CA ALA A 138 7.37 15.37 5.33
C ALA A 138 7.92 14.06 5.92
N PRO A 139 7.98 13.89 7.26
CA PRO A 139 8.64 12.76 7.92
C PRO A 139 8.11 11.38 7.50
N ASP A 140 6.80 11.25 7.31
CA ASP A 140 6.10 10.00 7.01
C ASP A 140 5.63 9.90 5.55
N LEU A 141 6.36 10.54 4.64
CA LEU A 141 6.04 10.58 3.22
C LEU A 141 5.88 9.16 2.65
N THR A 142 4.76 8.93 1.99
CA THR A 142 4.52 7.70 1.23
C THR A 142 4.43 8.01 -0.26
N PHE A 143 4.50 6.98 -1.12
CA PHE A 143 4.29 7.18 -2.56
C PHE A 143 2.92 7.77 -2.90
N ASP A 144 1.90 7.53 -2.08
CA ASP A 144 0.54 7.99 -2.31
C ASP A 144 0.35 9.48 -2.02
N ASP A 145 1.20 10.03 -1.15
CA ASP A 145 1.20 11.45 -0.80
C ASP A 145 1.84 12.30 -1.90
N ILE A 146 2.73 11.72 -2.72
CA ILE A 146 3.44 12.44 -3.79
C ILE A 146 2.48 12.65 -4.97
N ASN A 147 1.81 13.77 -4.99
CA ASN A 147 0.95 14.24 -6.08
C ASN A 147 1.42 15.61 -6.58
N LYS A 148 0.71 16.21 -7.53
CA LYS A 148 1.09 17.52 -8.10
C LYS A 148 1.12 18.62 -7.04
N GLU A 149 0.06 18.72 -6.24
CA GLU A 149 -0.08 19.71 -5.16
C GLU A 149 1.09 19.59 -4.16
N TRP A 150 1.37 18.37 -3.66
CA TRP A 150 2.50 18.12 -2.78
C TRP A 150 3.85 18.52 -3.41
N LEU A 151 4.04 18.28 -4.71
CA LEU A 151 5.27 18.65 -5.43
C LEU A 151 5.42 20.17 -5.53
N ASP A 152 4.33 20.89 -5.79
CA ASP A 152 4.32 22.33 -5.88
C ASP A 152 4.60 22.96 -4.48
N ASP A 153 3.98 22.44 -3.42
CA ASP A 153 4.21 22.86 -2.04
C ASP A 153 5.65 22.59 -1.58
N TYR A 154 6.19 21.40 -1.91
CA TYR A 154 7.57 21.10 -1.56
C TYR A 154 8.57 21.99 -2.31
N TYR A 155 8.29 22.34 -3.58
CA TYR A 155 9.10 23.29 -4.32
C TYR A 155 9.06 24.69 -3.65
N LEU A 156 7.89 25.15 -3.23
CA LEU A 156 7.74 26.41 -2.50
C LEU A 156 8.50 26.41 -1.17
N TYR A 157 8.44 25.31 -0.42
CA TYR A 157 9.23 25.11 0.80
C TYR A 157 10.74 25.23 0.52
N LEU A 158 11.25 24.58 -0.52
CA LEU A 158 12.66 24.70 -0.90
C LEU A 158 13.06 26.15 -1.21
N ARG A 159 12.18 26.92 -1.84
CA ARG A 159 12.45 28.30 -2.24
C ARG A 159 12.31 29.30 -1.10
N LYS A 160 11.24 29.20 -0.33
CA LYS A 160 10.87 30.21 0.68
C LYS A 160 11.45 29.94 2.06
N GLU A 161 11.40 28.68 2.51
CA GLU A 161 11.83 28.32 3.87
C GLU A 161 13.34 27.97 3.92
N LEU A 162 13.87 27.35 2.86
CA LEU A 162 15.29 26.97 2.79
C LEU A 162 16.13 27.94 1.96
N ASP A 163 15.53 29.02 1.45
CA ASP A 163 16.18 30.08 0.63
C ASP A 163 17.08 29.52 -0.50
N ASN A 164 16.69 28.38 -1.07
CA ASN A 164 17.42 27.80 -2.19
C ASN A 164 17.20 28.61 -3.46
N ASN A 165 18.27 28.86 -4.22
CA ASN A 165 18.13 29.38 -5.58
C ASN A 165 17.46 28.36 -6.50
N ASP A 166 17.01 28.79 -7.68
CA ASP A 166 16.28 27.93 -8.64
C ASP A 166 17.06 26.68 -8.99
N ASN A 167 18.35 26.80 -9.31
CA ASN A 167 19.19 25.66 -9.68
C ASN A 167 19.25 24.60 -8.56
N THR A 168 19.36 25.06 -7.31
CA THR A 168 19.41 24.16 -6.15
C THR A 168 18.04 23.49 -5.95
N ALA A 169 16.95 24.24 -6.03
CA ALA A 169 15.59 23.69 -5.93
C ALA A 169 15.35 22.64 -7.05
N TYR A 170 15.70 22.96 -8.31
CA TYR A 170 15.60 21.99 -9.43
C TYR A 170 16.43 20.74 -9.20
N LYS A 171 17.67 20.85 -8.66
CA LYS A 171 18.50 19.68 -8.33
C LYS A 171 17.80 18.80 -7.28
N ASN A 172 17.19 19.39 -6.24
CA ASN A 172 16.42 18.63 -5.25
C ASN A 172 15.24 17.90 -5.90
N MET A 173 14.47 18.60 -6.74
CA MET A 173 13.35 17.98 -7.47
C MET A 173 13.80 16.89 -8.44
N ALA A 174 14.96 17.02 -9.07
CA ALA A 174 15.52 15.99 -9.95
C ALA A 174 15.85 14.70 -9.20
N VAL A 175 16.41 14.79 -7.99
CA VAL A 175 16.68 13.63 -7.12
C VAL A 175 15.36 12.95 -6.71
N LEU A 176 14.35 13.72 -6.30
CA LEU A 176 13.01 13.18 -6.00
C LEU A 176 12.43 12.44 -7.20
N LYS A 177 12.43 13.09 -8.38
CA LYS A 177 11.92 12.52 -9.64
C LYS A 177 12.62 11.19 -10.00
N LYS A 178 13.94 11.08 -9.75
CA LYS A 178 14.70 9.84 -9.97
C LYS A 178 14.10 8.70 -9.14
N TYR A 179 13.89 8.90 -7.83
CA TYR A 179 13.39 7.85 -6.95
C TYR A 179 11.91 7.53 -7.18
N VAL A 180 11.10 8.53 -7.50
CA VAL A 180 9.70 8.31 -7.91
C VAL A 180 9.64 7.44 -9.17
N ARG A 181 10.45 7.72 -10.19
CA ARG A 181 10.54 6.89 -11.40
C ARG A 181 10.97 5.46 -11.09
N MET A 182 11.95 5.26 -10.21
CA MET A 182 12.36 3.92 -9.77
C MET A 182 11.21 3.18 -9.05
N GLY A 183 10.43 3.89 -8.24
CA GLY A 183 9.23 3.34 -7.62
C GLY A 183 8.15 2.94 -8.62
N ILE A 184 7.94 3.75 -9.66
CA ILE A 184 7.02 3.43 -10.76
C ILE A 184 7.46 2.15 -11.48
N GLN A 185 8.73 2.04 -11.84
CA GLN A 185 9.28 0.85 -12.50
C GLN A 185 9.12 -0.42 -11.65
N ARG A 186 9.23 -0.32 -10.33
CA ARG A 186 8.97 -1.42 -9.40
C ARG A 186 7.49 -1.61 -9.08
N ARG A 187 6.58 -0.91 -9.77
CA ARG A 187 5.13 -0.94 -9.56
C ARG A 187 4.69 -0.55 -8.13
N LEU A 188 5.53 0.15 -7.38
CA LEU A 188 5.20 0.68 -6.06
C LEU A 188 4.31 1.92 -6.14
N TYR A 189 4.35 2.61 -7.26
CA TYR A 189 3.60 3.81 -7.57
C TYR A 189 2.89 3.68 -8.92
N ARG A 190 1.62 4.00 -8.99
CA ARG A 190 0.88 4.06 -10.26
C ARG A 190 0.96 5.49 -10.78
N ARG A 191 1.49 5.65 -12.00
CA ARG A 191 1.50 6.93 -12.70
C ARG A 191 0.07 7.49 -12.72
N LYS A 192 -0.20 8.53 -11.92
CA LYS A 192 -1.38 9.35 -12.12
C LYS A 192 -1.07 10.17 -13.37
N SER A 193 -1.96 10.20 -14.35
CA SER A 193 -1.89 11.15 -15.46
C SER A 193 -1.88 12.55 -14.84
N PHE A 194 -0.78 13.25 -15.06
CA PHE A 194 -0.64 14.66 -14.70
C PHE A 194 -1.23 15.48 -15.83
#